data_88dceafd006792f6a41fdc8c9876ed7c
#
_entry.id   88dceafd006792f6a41fdc8c9876ed7c
#
_cell.length_a   1.000
_cell.length_b   1.000
_cell.length_c   1.000
_cell.angle_alpha   90.00
_cell.angle_beta   90.00
_cell.angle_gamma   90.00
#
_symmetry.space_group_name_H-M   'P 1'
#
loop_
_entity.id
_entity.type
_entity.pdbx_description
1 polymer ?
#
loop_
_entity_poly.entity_id
_entity_poly.type
_entity_poly.pdbx_seq_one_letter_code
_entity_poly.pdbx_strand_id
1 'polypeptide(L)'
;MNLNEKLAVTGLVPVVKLKSADSAVALAEALGKGGLKAAEITFRTDAAEESIRRIAKEFPDFLLAAGTVLNCENADRAMDAGAGLIVSPGLNPKVVEHCIKKGYPVMPGITSPSEIELAMSFGLDTVKFFPAEAMGGVKMLKALSAPYGNLKFMPTGGIDSGNLQSYLELPCVLCCGGSWMVKGDLIDSGNFDAITELTRQAVDSMLGLKLERATLNSNCGAELKEHCGKLGMEFSDKECGACFSCNDVQRAVWYMEQRGFEIDPTRLEYDSKHRLTKAAFKAGNAVIRLEKK
;
A
#
# COMPACT_ATOMS: atom_id res chain seq x y z
N MET A 1 0.55 -3.46 -14.79
CA MET A 1 -0.45 -3.09 -13.74
C MET A 1 -0.93 -1.68 -14.02
N ASN A 2 -2.25 -1.45 -14.01
CA ASN A 2 -2.84 -0.11 -14.00
C ASN A 2 -2.66 0.57 -12.62
N LEU A 3 -3.08 1.83 -12.46
CA LEU A 3 -2.90 2.59 -11.21
C LEU A 3 -3.64 1.96 -10.03
N ASN A 4 -4.89 1.52 -10.21
CA ASN A 4 -5.68 0.90 -9.15
C ASN A 4 -5.05 -0.44 -8.70
N GLU A 5 -4.54 -1.25 -9.62
CA GLU A 5 -3.80 -2.47 -9.31
C GLU A 5 -2.53 -2.16 -8.51
N LYS A 6 -1.77 -1.12 -8.91
CA LYS A 6 -0.57 -0.69 -8.16
C LYS A 6 -0.94 -0.24 -6.74
N LEU A 7 -1.98 0.57 -6.58
CA LEU A 7 -2.48 0.99 -5.27
C LEU A 7 -2.92 -0.20 -4.40
N ALA A 8 -3.62 -1.16 -4.98
CA ALA A 8 -4.11 -2.34 -4.27
C ALA A 8 -2.97 -3.21 -3.72
N VAL A 9 -1.94 -3.47 -4.53
CA VAL A 9 -0.78 -4.27 -4.07
C VAL A 9 0.13 -3.47 -3.13
N THR A 10 0.25 -2.16 -3.31
CA THR A 10 0.97 -1.27 -2.38
C THR A 10 0.31 -1.25 -1.00
N GLY A 11 -1.02 -1.17 -0.94
CA GLY A 11 -1.84 -1.27 0.26
C GLY A 11 -1.76 -0.10 1.23
N LEU A 12 -0.66 0.65 1.24
CA LEU A 12 -0.42 1.80 2.13
C LEU A 12 0.30 2.91 1.37
N VAL A 13 -0.19 4.14 1.50
CA VAL A 13 0.41 5.35 0.92
C VAL A 13 0.75 6.33 2.04
N PRO A 14 2.04 6.57 2.34
CA PRO A 14 2.46 7.58 3.31
C PRO A 14 2.02 8.99 2.88
N VAL A 15 1.29 9.69 3.75
CA VAL A 15 0.85 11.08 3.51
C VAL A 15 1.83 12.04 4.16
N VAL A 16 2.54 12.81 3.34
CA VAL A 16 3.72 13.57 3.72
C VAL A 16 3.48 15.08 3.58
N LYS A 17 3.94 15.84 4.57
CA LYS A 17 4.10 17.29 4.50
C LYS A 17 5.59 17.63 4.60
N LEU A 18 6.22 18.11 3.53
CA LEU A 18 7.60 18.56 3.51
C LEU A 18 7.68 20.07 3.68
N LYS A 19 8.58 20.55 4.55
CA LYS A 19 8.89 21.99 4.69
C LYS A 19 10.00 22.43 3.73
N SER A 20 10.90 21.52 3.35
CA SER A 20 11.96 21.74 2.36
C SER A 20 12.01 20.57 1.39
N ALA A 21 12.27 20.84 0.13
CA ALA A 21 12.52 19.83 -0.90
C ALA A 21 13.86 19.09 -0.72
N ASP A 22 14.75 19.58 0.14
CA ASP A 22 16.06 18.95 0.39
C ASP A 22 15.91 17.58 1.08
N SER A 23 14.84 17.39 1.86
CA SER A 23 14.53 16.12 2.51
C SER A 23 13.82 15.10 1.61
N ALA A 24 13.41 15.50 0.40
CA ALA A 24 12.51 14.70 -0.44
C ALA A 24 13.14 13.38 -0.89
N VAL A 25 14.36 13.41 -1.39
CA VAL A 25 15.08 12.22 -1.90
C VAL A 25 15.41 11.26 -0.75
N ALA A 26 15.96 11.78 0.36
CA ALA A 26 16.29 10.98 1.52
C ALA A 26 15.04 10.31 2.14
N LEU A 27 13.90 11.02 2.16
CA LEU A 27 12.63 10.46 2.59
C LEU A 27 12.17 9.31 1.68
N ALA A 28 12.19 9.50 0.36
CA ALA A 28 11.80 8.46 -0.59
C ALA A 28 12.71 7.23 -0.50
N GLU A 29 14.01 7.44 -0.31
CA GLU A 29 14.97 6.36 -0.08
C GLU A 29 14.65 5.59 1.22
N ALA A 30 14.36 6.30 2.31
CA ALA A 30 13.99 5.70 3.60
C ALA A 30 12.71 4.86 3.49
N LEU A 31 11.67 5.38 2.82
CA LEU A 31 10.44 4.63 2.53
C LEU A 31 10.74 3.38 1.69
N GLY A 32 11.55 3.51 0.63
CA GLY A 32 11.96 2.38 -0.21
C GLY A 32 12.74 1.31 0.56
N LYS A 33 13.68 1.70 1.43
CA LYS A 33 14.42 0.79 2.34
C LYS A 33 13.50 0.09 3.33
N GLY A 34 12.43 0.77 3.78
CA GLY A 34 11.38 0.19 4.61
C GLY A 34 10.41 -0.74 3.83
N GLY A 35 10.59 -0.85 2.52
CA GLY A 35 9.80 -1.73 1.64
C GLY A 35 8.60 -1.04 0.98
N LEU A 36 8.45 0.28 1.07
CA LEU A 36 7.28 1.01 0.56
C LEU A 36 7.70 2.11 -0.43
N LYS A 37 7.61 1.82 -1.73
CA LYS A 37 7.94 2.77 -2.81
C LYS A 37 6.71 3.61 -3.20
N ALA A 38 6.10 4.30 -2.23
CA ALA A 38 4.93 5.14 -2.45
C ALA A 38 4.90 6.33 -1.49
N ALA A 39 4.39 7.48 -1.93
CA ALA A 39 4.06 8.61 -1.07
C ALA A 39 3.02 9.55 -1.71
N GLU A 40 2.19 10.18 -0.88
CA GLU A 40 1.35 11.33 -1.21
C GLU A 40 2.03 12.61 -0.66
N ILE A 41 2.67 13.41 -1.53
CA ILE A 41 3.27 14.69 -1.14
C ILE A 41 2.21 15.77 -1.19
N THR A 42 1.94 16.40 -0.04
CA THR A 42 0.82 17.35 0.08
C THR A 42 1.20 18.77 -0.31
N PHE A 43 0.39 19.42 -1.16
CA PHE A 43 0.49 20.83 -1.54
C PHE A 43 0.05 21.78 -0.40
N ARG A 44 0.62 21.55 0.79
CA ARG A 44 0.43 22.38 2.00
C ARG A 44 1.63 23.30 2.25
N THR A 45 2.65 23.21 1.42
CA THR A 45 3.87 24.03 1.47
C THR A 45 4.37 24.29 0.06
N ASP A 46 5.17 25.33 -0.11
CA ASP A 46 5.80 25.67 -1.39
C ASP A 46 6.83 24.64 -1.85
N ALA A 47 7.31 23.80 -0.93
CA ALA A 47 8.28 22.74 -1.24
C ALA A 47 7.67 21.56 -2.00
N ALA A 48 6.33 21.44 -2.09
CA ALA A 48 5.66 20.24 -2.59
C ALA A 48 6.03 19.91 -4.03
N GLU A 49 5.93 20.88 -4.95
CA GLU A 49 6.24 20.70 -6.38
C GLU A 49 7.69 20.24 -6.58
N GLU A 50 8.65 20.94 -5.99
CA GLU A 50 10.06 20.61 -6.15
C GLU A 50 10.39 19.25 -5.48
N SER A 51 9.73 18.92 -4.37
CA SER A 51 9.87 17.61 -3.73
C SER A 51 9.43 16.48 -4.66
N ILE A 52 8.26 16.63 -5.30
CA ILE A 52 7.75 15.68 -6.30
C ILE A 52 8.74 15.54 -7.45
N ARG A 53 9.23 16.65 -8.00
CA ARG A 53 10.18 16.66 -9.13
C ARG A 53 11.45 15.89 -8.80
N ARG A 54 12.02 16.10 -7.61
CA ARG A 54 13.24 15.42 -7.17
C ARG A 54 13.02 13.92 -6.97
N ILE A 55 11.92 13.53 -6.34
CA ILE A 55 11.60 12.11 -6.13
C ILE A 55 11.35 11.42 -7.48
N ALA A 56 10.54 12.00 -8.35
CA ALA A 56 10.22 11.43 -9.66
C ALA A 56 11.46 11.24 -10.54
N LYS A 57 12.42 12.18 -10.47
CA LYS A 57 13.69 12.09 -11.20
C LYS A 57 14.58 10.97 -10.66
N GLU A 58 14.71 10.85 -9.35
CA GLU A 58 15.62 9.91 -8.71
C GLU A 58 15.04 8.48 -8.66
N PHE A 59 13.74 8.37 -8.48
CA PHE A 59 13.03 7.09 -8.34
C PHE A 59 11.86 7.00 -9.32
N PRO A 60 12.11 6.72 -10.63
CA PRO A 60 11.06 6.70 -11.67
C PRO A 60 9.91 5.71 -11.41
N ASP A 61 10.20 4.63 -10.68
CA ASP A 61 9.21 3.59 -10.36
C ASP A 61 8.42 3.86 -9.06
N PHE A 62 8.69 5.01 -8.39
CA PHE A 62 8.01 5.36 -7.15
C PHE A 62 6.56 5.76 -7.43
N LEU A 63 5.60 5.19 -6.69
CA LEU A 63 4.19 5.58 -6.79
C LEU A 63 4.00 6.92 -6.08
N LEU A 64 3.99 8.01 -6.85
CA LEU A 64 4.00 9.36 -6.33
C LEU A 64 2.67 10.05 -6.59
N ALA A 65 1.98 10.41 -5.50
CA ALA A 65 0.74 11.18 -5.55
C ALA A 65 0.95 12.61 -5.04
N ALA A 66 0.25 13.56 -5.64
CA ALA A 66 0.15 14.92 -5.12
C ALA A 66 -1.14 15.06 -4.31
N GLY A 67 -1.02 15.31 -3.01
CA GLY A 67 -2.15 15.49 -2.09
C GLY A 67 -2.49 16.95 -1.84
N THR A 68 -3.70 17.19 -1.32
CA THR A 68 -4.20 18.53 -1.00
C THR A 68 -4.19 19.47 -2.23
N VAL A 69 -4.49 18.93 -3.41
CA VAL A 69 -4.62 19.71 -4.64
C VAL A 69 -6.01 20.33 -4.69
N LEU A 70 -6.10 21.67 -4.55
CA LEU A 70 -7.35 22.40 -4.36
C LEU A 70 -7.80 23.19 -5.59
N ASN A 71 -6.94 23.35 -6.60
CA ASN A 71 -7.22 24.09 -7.81
C ASN A 71 -6.51 23.46 -9.03
N CYS A 72 -6.90 23.91 -10.24
CA CYS A 72 -6.39 23.39 -11.50
C CYS A 72 -4.90 23.70 -11.71
N GLU A 73 -4.44 24.86 -11.27
CA GLU A 73 -3.02 25.26 -11.39
C GLU A 73 -2.12 24.29 -10.61
N ASN A 74 -2.49 23.97 -9.36
CA ASN A 74 -1.74 22.99 -8.57
C ASN A 74 -1.80 21.58 -9.17
N ALA A 75 -2.89 21.22 -9.84
CA ALA A 75 -2.97 19.94 -10.56
C ALA A 75 -1.96 19.92 -11.72
N ASP A 76 -1.89 20.96 -12.53
CA ASP A 76 -0.92 21.07 -13.63
C ASP A 76 0.53 21.04 -13.08
N ARG A 77 0.85 21.87 -12.07
CA ARG A 77 2.18 21.90 -11.44
C ARG A 77 2.59 20.53 -10.87
N ALA A 78 1.66 19.80 -10.25
CA ALA A 78 1.92 18.49 -9.70
C ALA A 78 2.25 17.45 -10.79
N MET A 79 1.48 17.44 -11.88
CA MET A 79 1.69 16.52 -12.99
C MET A 79 2.97 16.86 -13.77
N ASP A 80 3.25 18.14 -14.01
CA ASP A 80 4.48 18.61 -14.64
C ASP A 80 5.72 18.29 -13.80
N ALA A 81 5.56 18.21 -12.47
CA ALA A 81 6.62 17.77 -11.56
C ALA A 81 6.82 16.24 -11.53
N GLY A 82 5.92 15.45 -12.12
CA GLY A 82 6.04 13.99 -12.21
C GLY A 82 5.15 13.21 -11.25
N ALA A 83 4.11 13.84 -10.68
CA ALA A 83 3.09 13.08 -9.93
C ALA A 83 2.33 12.15 -10.88
N GLY A 84 2.02 10.93 -10.42
CA GLY A 84 1.21 9.96 -11.16
C GLY A 84 -0.26 9.94 -10.74
N LEU A 85 -0.64 10.70 -9.70
CA LEU A 85 -1.99 10.77 -9.17
C LEU A 85 -2.25 12.11 -8.48
N ILE A 86 -3.36 12.74 -8.79
CA ILE A 86 -3.87 13.93 -8.10
C ILE A 86 -4.86 13.50 -7.01
N VAL A 87 -4.64 13.96 -5.78
CA VAL A 87 -5.50 13.66 -4.62
C VAL A 87 -5.94 14.97 -3.96
N SER A 88 -7.23 15.09 -3.67
CA SER A 88 -7.80 16.25 -2.96
C SER A 88 -8.53 15.83 -1.68
N PRO A 89 -8.65 16.74 -0.69
CA PRO A 89 -9.37 16.44 0.55
C PRO A 89 -10.90 16.36 0.38
N GLY A 90 -11.44 17.00 -0.65
CA GLY A 90 -12.85 17.00 -1.01
C GLY A 90 -13.03 16.98 -2.52
N LEU A 91 -14.27 16.82 -2.98
CA LEU A 91 -14.61 16.81 -4.40
C LEU A 91 -14.90 18.22 -4.90
N ASN A 92 -13.94 18.80 -5.63
CA ASN A 92 -14.15 20.04 -6.37
C ASN A 92 -14.39 19.70 -7.85
N PRO A 93 -15.62 19.89 -8.38
CA PRO A 93 -15.97 19.55 -9.75
C PRO A 93 -15.02 20.17 -10.80
N LYS A 94 -14.61 21.42 -10.60
CA LYS A 94 -13.72 22.13 -11.54
C LYS A 94 -12.35 21.45 -11.64
N VAL A 95 -11.80 21.00 -10.51
CA VAL A 95 -10.51 20.29 -10.48
C VAL A 95 -10.66 18.90 -11.10
N VAL A 96 -11.72 18.17 -10.78
CA VAL A 96 -11.98 16.85 -11.34
C VAL A 96 -12.15 16.92 -12.85
N GLU A 97 -13.00 17.82 -13.36
CA GLU A 97 -13.18 18.02 -14.80
C GLU A 97 -11.88 18.41 -15.51
N HIS A 98 -11.09 19.29 -14.91
CA HIS A 98 -9.79 19.69 -15.44
C HIS A 98 -8.85 18.50 -15.59
N CYS A 99 -8.73 17.70 -14.51
CA CYS A 99 -7.89 16.51 -14.53
C CYS A 99 -8.35 15.51 -15.60
N ILE A 100 -9.64 15.25 -15.70
CA ILE A 100 -10.19 14.33 -16.71
C ILE A 100 -9.89 14.83 -18.14
N LYS A 101 -10.10 16.12 -18.42
CA LYS A 101 -9.80 16.74 -19.73
C LYS A 101 -8.33 16.64 -20.10
N LYS A 102 -7.44 16.69 -19.10
CA LYS A 102 -5.98 16.58 -19.29
C LYS A 102 -5.48 15.12 -19.28
N GLY A 103 -6.35 14.16 -18.97
CA GLY A 103 -5.95 12.74 -18.79
C GLY A 103 -5.13 12.50 -17.52
N TYR A 104 -5.24 13.38 -16.52
CA TYR A 104 -4.58 13.21 -15.22
C TYR A 104 -5.39 12.27 -14.32
N PRO A 105 -4.78 11.20 -13.76
CA PRO A 105 -5.45 10.40 -12.75
C PRO A 105 -5.82 11.27 -11.55
N VAL A 106 -7.08 11.17 -11.10
CA VAL A 106 -7.61 11.99 -10.00
C VAL A 106 -8.43 11.17 -9.02
N MET A 107 -8.22 11.39 -7.73
CA MET A 107 -8.91 10.74 -6.63
C MET A 107 -9.40 11.81 -5.63
N PRO A 108 -10.62 12.34 -5.81
CA PRO A 108 -11.18 13.35 -4.91
C PRO A 108 -11.61 12.74 -3.58
N GLY A 109 -11.58 13.55 -2.52
CA GLY A 109 -12.13 13.21 -1.21
C GLY A 109 -13.64 13.25 -1.20
N ILE A 110 -14.27 12.31 -0.48
CA ILE A 110 -15.71 12.23 -0.25
C ILE A 110 -16.03 11.84 1.20
N THR A 111 -17.24 12.19 1.65
CA THR A 111 -17.80 11.82 2.95
C THR A 111 -19.28 11.43 2.89
N SER A 112 -19.95 11.62 1.76
CA SER A 112 -21.39 11.45 1.63
C SER A 112 -21.79 10.71 0.35
N PRO A 113 -23.01 10.11 0.32
CA PRO A 113 -23.58 9.52 -0.89
C PRO A 113 -23.66 10.49 -2.08
N SER A 114 -24.05 11.74 -1.84
CA SER A 114 -24.14 12.74 -2.92
C SER A 114 -22.79 13.03 -3.58
N GLU A 115 -21.71 13.06 -2.81
CA GLU A 115 -20.36 13.23 -3.35
C GLU A 115 -19.89 11.99 -4.12
N ILE A 116 -20.27 10.79 -3.64
CA ILE A 116 -20.02 9.52 -4.37
C ILE A 116 -20.71 9.54 -5.72
N GLU A 117 -22.01 9.87 -5.77
CA GLU A 117 -22.78 9.92 -7.01
C GLU A 117 -22.22 10.97 -7.97
N LEU A 118 -21.79 12.12 -7.44
CA LEU A 118 -21.10 13.14 -8.23
C LEU A 118 -19.76 12.62 -8.79
N ALA A 119 -18.94 11.93 -7.99
CA ALA A 119 -17.71 11.31 -8.48
C ALA A 119 -17.97 10.29 -9.59
N MET A 120 -18.98 9.44 -9.39
CA MET A 120 -19.40 8.45 -10.38
C MET A 120 -19.94 9.10 -11.68
N SER A 121 -20.61 10.26 -11.61
CA SER A 121 -21.06 10.99 -12.79
C SER A 121 -19.90 11.51 -13.66
N PHE A 122 -18.73 11.69 -13.08
CA PHE A 122 -17.48 11.98 -13.78
C PHE A 122 -16.77 10.72 -14.32
N GLY A 123 -17.34 9.52 -14.11
CA GLY A 123 -16.73 8.25 -14.51
C GLY A 123 -15.63 7.75 -13.56
N LEU A 124 -15.52 8.30 -12.36
CA LEU A 124 -14.54 7.83 -11.38
C LEU A 124 -15.00 6.54 -10.70
N ASP A 125 -14.11 5.58 -10.60
CA ASP A 125 -14.30 4.29 -9.93
C ASP A 125 -13.56 4.18 -8.60
N THR A 126 -12.77 5.20 -8.26
CA THR A 126 -11.96 5.25 -7.05
C THR A 126 -12.00 6.64 -6.43
N VAL A 127 -12.23 6.70 -5.11
CA VAL A 127 -12.33 7.95 -4.34
C VAL A 127 -11.58 7.85 -3.01
N LYS A 128 -11.15 8.99 -2.47
CA LYS A 128 -10.58 9.08 -1.13
C LYS A 128 -11.69 9.27 -0.10
N PHE A 129 -11.74 8.44 0.94
CA PHE A 129 -12.61 8.67 2.10
C PHE A 129 -11.83 9.45 3.16
N PHE A 130 -12.17 10.73 3.37
CA PHE A 130 -11.40 11.65 4.22
C PHE A 130 -12.29 12.70 4.92
N PRO A 131 -12.05 12.97 6.22
CA PRO A 131 -11.12 12.32 7.15
C PRO A 131 -11.72 11.04 7.75
N ALA A 132 -11.12 9.86 7.51
CA ALA A 132 -11.75 8.56 7.69
C ALA A 132 -12.24 8.31 9.13
N GLU A 133 -11.37 8.39 10.14
CA GLU A 133 -11.75 8.11 11.53
C GLU A 133 -12.75 9.14 12.08
N ALA A 134 -12.54 10.43 11.80
CA ALA A 134 -13.43 11.50 12.25
C ALA A 134 -14.83 11.39 11.64
N MET A 135 -14.96 10.76 10.47
CA MET A 135 -16.24 10.54 9.79
C MET A 135 -16.91 9.21 10.16
N GLY A 136 -16.41 8.47 11.16
CA GLY A 136 -17.03 7.26 11.68
C GLY A 136 -16.31 5.96 11.23
N GLY A 137 -15.15 6.06 10.64
CA GLY A 137 -14.22 4.96 10.42
C GLY A 137 -14.77 3.83 9.55
N VAL A 138 -14.33 2.61 9.84
CA VAL A 138 -14.75 1.38 9.16
C VAL A 138 -16.27 1.20 9.10
N LYS A 139 -16.96 1.56 10.18
CA LYS A 139 -18.44 1.42 10.26
C LYS A 139 -19.11 2.31 9.21
N MET A 140 -18.69 3.57 9.12
CA MET A 140 -19.23 4.51 8.14
C MET A 140 -18.87 4.09 6.71
N LEU A 141 -17.62 3.68 6.47
CA LEU A 141 -17.19 3.25 5.15
C LEU A 141 -17.97 2.02 4.64
N LYS A 142 -18.25 1.04 5.52
CA LYS A 142 -19.11 -0.10 5.20
C LYS A 142 -20.51 0.34 4.78
N ALA A 143 -21.11 1.28 5.50
CA ALA A 143 -22.44 1.79 5.18
C ALA A 143 -22.46 2.57 3.85
N LEU A 144 -21.47 3.44 3.63
CA LEU A 144 -21.33 4.22 2.41
C LEU A 144 -21.08 3.34 1.17
N SER A 145 -20.25 2.31 1.30
CA SER A 145 -19.87 1.47 0.15
C SER A 145 -20.96 0.47 -0.28
N ALA A 146 -21.89 0.13 0.61
CA ALA A 146 -22.87 -0.91 0.37
C ALA A 146 -23.72 -0.72 -0.91
N PRO A 147 -24.22 0.49 -1.24
CA PRO A 147 -24.97 0.73 -2.47
C PRO A 147 -24.10 0.79 -3.75
N TYR A 148 -22.77 0.95 -3.62
CA TYR A 148 -21.87 1.27 -4.74
C TYR A 148 -20.83 0.16 -4.96
N GLY A 149 -21.29 -1.02 -5.38
CA GLY A 149 -20.51 -2.27 -5.41
C GLY A 149 -19.20 -2.25 -6.21
N ASN A 150 -19.07 -1.35 -7.20
CA ASN A 150 -17.88 -1.26 -8.05
C ASN A 150 -16.93 -0.13 -7.62
N LEU A 151 -17.36 0.76 -6.71
CA LEU A 151 -16.53 1.87 -6.27
C LEU A 151 -15.47 1.39 -5.27
N LYS A 152 -14.25 1.90 -5.45
CA LYS A 152 -13.12 1.64 -4.56
C LYS A 152 -12.75 2.86 -3.74
N PHE A 153 -12.16 2.61 -2.57
CA PHE A 153 -11.87 3.67 -1.61
C PHE A 153 -10.41 3.63 -1.16
N MET A 154 -9.86 4.82 -0.93
CA MET A 154 -8.61 5.04 -0.20
C MET A 154 -8.95 5.84 1.08
N PRO A 155 -9.31 5.17 2.19
CA PRO A 155 -9.51 5.84 3.46
C PRO A 155 -8.20 6.47 3.94
N THR A 156 -8.31 7.71 4.45
CA THR A 156 -7.18 8.52 4.93
C THR A 156 -7.64 9.40 6.10
N GLY A 157 -6.77 9.58 7.08
CA GLY A 157 -7.02 10.45 8.24
C GLY A 157 -7.42 9.66 9.49
N GLY A 158 -6.50 9.65 10.47
CA GLY A 158 -6.62 8.89 11.71
C GLY A 158 -6.28 7.40 11.57
N ILE A 159 -5.72 6.98 10.42
CA ILE A 159 -5.27 5.60 10.22
C ILE A 159 -3.84 5.46 10.74
N ASP A 160 -3.60 4.39 11.49
CA ASP A 160 -2.33 4.00 12.06
C ASP A 160 -2.15 2.47 12.05
N SER A 161 -1.09 1.95 12.70
CA SER A 161 -0.82 0.51 12.78
C SER A 161 -1.89 -0.29 13.52
N GLY A 162 -2.66 0.34 14.40
CA GLY A 162 -3.69 -0.33 15.21
C GLY A 162 -5.01 -0.57 14.46
N ASN A 163 -5.34 0.27 13.48
CA ASN A 163 -6.61 0.18 12.74
C ASN A 163 -6.44 -0.10 11.23
N LEU A 164 -5.22 -0.04 10.69
CA LEU A 164 -4.94 -0.25 9.26
C LEU A 164 -5.59 -1.53 8.72
N GLN A 165 -5.42 -2.66 9.41
CA GLN A 165 -5.90 -3.95 8.95
C GLN A 165 -7.42 -3.99 8.85
N SER A 166 -8.14 -3.37 9.78
CA SER A 166 -9.61 -3.34 9.76
C SER A 166 -10.19 -2.60 8.54
N TYR A 167 -9.42 -1.65 7.96
CA TYR A 167 -9.76 -1.02 6.69
C TYR A 167 -9.41 -1.90 5.50
N LEU A 168 -8.20 -2.48 5.48
CA LEU A 168 -7.73 -3.31 4.37
C LEU A 168 -8.52 -4.61 4.18
N GLU A 169 -9.20 -5.09 5.22
CA GLU A 169 -10.12 -6.24 5.14
C GLU A 169 -11.42 -5.93 4.37
N LEU A 170 -11.74 -4.64 4.19
CA LEU A 170 -12.93 -4.26 3.42
C LEU A 170 -12.69 -4.45 1.92
N PRO A 171 -13.51 -5.24 1.21
CA PRO A 171 -13.31 -5.50 -0.22
C PRO A 171 -13.38 -4.24 -1.11
N CYS A 172 -13.99 -3.16 -0.59
CA CYS A 172 -14.07 -1.88 -1.29
C CYS A 172 -12.81 -1.02 -1.11
N VAL A 173 -11.87 -1.38 -0.21
CA VAL A 173 -10.65 -0.62 0.04
C VAL A 173 -9.52 -1.13 -0.83
N LEU A 174 -8.90 -0.24 -1.61
CA LEU A 174 -7.70 -0.54 -2.40
C LEU A 174 -6.44 -0.44 -1.54
N CYS A 175 -6.28 0.68 -0.87
CA CYS A 175 -5.14 1.01 -0.01
C CYS A 175 -5.60 2.03 1.03
N CYS A 176 -4.74 2.30 2.01
CA CYS A 176 -4.98 3.31 3.03
C CYS A 176 -3.93 4.42 2.96
N GLY A 177 -4.34 5.66 3.25
CA GLY A 177 -3.41 6.76 3.45
C GLY A 177 -3.10 6.94 4.95
N GLY A 178 -1.81 7.00 5.31
CA GLY A 178 -1.40 7.16 6.71
C GLY A 178 -0.14 8.01 6.87
N SER A 179 0.06 8.63 8.04
CA SER A 179 1.20 9.52 8.26
C SER A 179 2.08 9.14 9.47
N TRP A 180 1.73 8.09 10.21
CA TRP A 180 2.43 7.74 11.46
C TRP A 180 3.89 7.34 11.25
N MET A 181 4.28 6.82 10.06
CA MET A 181 5.64 6.44 9.72
C MET A 181 6.48 7.64 9.22
N VAL A 182 5.83 8.74 8.83
CA VAL A 182 6.45 9.94 8.22
C VAL A 182 6.16 11.20 9.02
N LYS A 183 6.34 11.10 10.36
CA LYS A 183 6.12 12.24 11.26
C LYS A 183 7.02 13.41 10.92
N GLY A 184 6.47 14.63 10.99
CA GLY A 184 7.18 15.83 10.59
C GLY A 184 8.46 16.10 11.40
N ASP A 185 8.47 15.77 12.69
CA ASP A 185 9.64 15.89 13.56
C ASP A 185 10.80 14.99 13.13
N LEU A 186 10.51 13.76 12.66
CA LEU A 186 11.53 12.85 12.14
C LEU A 186 12.12 13.36 10.81
N ILE A 187 11.27 13.91 9.94
CA ILE A 187 11.71 14.49 8.67
C ILE A 187 12.57 15.73 8.93
N ASP A 188 12.10 16.65 9.77
CA ASP A 188 12.75 17.92 10.08
C ASP A 188 14.11 17.71 10.79
N SER A 189 14.23 16.65 11.58
CA SER A 189 15.50 16.29 12.24
C SER A 189 16.45 15.43 11.38
N GLY A 190 16.01 15.01 10.17
CA GLY A 190 16.78 14.14 9.31
C GLY A 190 16.90 12.69 9.83
N ASN A 191 15.99 12.26 10.72
CA ASN A 191 16.01 10.91 11.29
C ASN A 191 15.34 9.90 10.33
N PHE A 192 15.96 9.68 9.18
CA PHE A 192 15.44 8.79 8.13
C PHE A 192 15.56 7.31 8.49
N ASP A 193 16.48 6.94 9.39
CA ASP A 193 16.57 5.57 9.89
C ASP A 193 15.32 5.19 10.69
N ALA A 194 14.80 6.09 11.52
CA ALA A 194 13.54 5.87 12.23
C ALA A 194 12.34 5.77 11.26
N ILE A 195 12.33 6.56 10.19
CA ILE A 195 11.30 6.48 9.13
C ILE A 195 11.38 5.11 8.43
N THR A 196 12.58 4.64 8.10
CA THR A 196 12.79 3.31 7.51
C THR A 196 12.22 2.21 8.40
N GLU A 197 12.54 2.25 9.70
CA GLU A 197 12.08 1.26 10.67
C GLU A 197 10.55 1.29 10.85
N LEU A 198 9.96 2.48 11.03
CA LEU A 198 8.50 2.62 11.14
C LEU A 198 7.77 2.17 9.87
N THR A 199 8.37 2.42 8.70
CA THR A 199 7.83 1.96 7.42
C THR A 199 7.89 0.45 7.31
N ARG A 200 8.99 -0.19 7.69
CA ARG A 200 9.14 -1.64 7.73
C ARG A 200 8.10 -2.28 8.65
N GLN A 201 7.92 -1.73 9.85
CA GLN A 201 6.90 -2.20 10.80
C GLN A 201 5.49 -2.05 10.24
N ALA A 202 5.20 -0.96 9.52
CA ALA A 202 3.91 -0.76 8.87
C ALA A 202 3.65 -1.79 7.76
N VAL A 203 4.66 -2.09 6.93
CA VAL A 203 4.59 -3.13 5.89
C VAL A 203 4.43 -4.51 6.52
N ASP A 204 5.21 -4.86 7.54
CA ASP A 204 5.14 -6.15 8.21
C ASP A 204 3.76 -6.36 8.86
N SER A 205 3.23 -5.33 9.53
CA SER A 205 1.87 -5.36 10.10
C SER A 205 0.79 -5.53 9.02
N MET A 206 0.92 -4.82 7.90
CA MET A 206 0.01 -4.90 6.77
C MET A 206 -0.01 -6.31 6.14
N LEU A 207 1.15 -6.90 5.92
CA LEU A 207 1.27 -8.25 5.35
C LEU A 207 0.85 -9.32 6.36
N GLY A 208 1.14 -9.12 7.63
CA GLY A 208 0.81 -10.04 8.73
C GLY A 208 1.36 -11.44 8.50
N LEU A 209 2.58 -11.54 7.95
CA LEU A 209 3.23 -12.83 7.71
C LEU A 209 3.47 -13.54 9.04
N LYS A 210 2.98 -14.78 9.15
CA LYS A 210 3.18 -15.63 10.30
C LYS A 210 3.60 -17.01 9.85
N LEU A 211 4.72 -17.50 10.38
CA LEU A 211 5.17 -18.86 10.13
C LEU A 211 4.17 -19.85 10.75
N GLU A 212 3.54 -20.68 9.93
CA GLU A 212 2.60 -21.72 10.37
C GLU A 212 3.27 -23.08 10.45
N ARG A 213 4.13 -23.40 9.48
CA ARG A 213 4.83 -24.69 9.40
C ARG A 213 6.22 -24.50 8.81
N ALA A 214 7.18 -25.29 9.30
CA ALA A 214 8.47 -25.47 8.68
C ALA A 214 8.71 -26.96 8.46
N THR A 215 9.17 -27.32 7.25
CA THR A 215 9.43 -28.70 6.85
C THR A 215 10.93 -28.84 6.54
N LEU A 216 11.60 -29.75 7.21
CA LEU A 216 13.00 -30.06 7.01
C LEU A 216 13.15 -31.33 6.16
N ASN A 217 14.32 -31.49 5.52
CA ASN A 217 14.64 -32.72 4.82
C ASN A 217 14.80 -33.88 5.83
N SER A 218 14.18 -35.02 5.53
CA SER A 218 14.23 -36.20 6.38
C SER A 218 15.64 -36.81 6.51
N ASN A 219 16.58 -36.43 5.65
CA ASN A 219 17.97 -36.86 5.72
C ASN A 219 18.83 -36.07 6.73
N CYS A 220 18.24 -35.08 7.46
CA CYS A 220 18.94 -34.43 8.54
C CYS A 220 19.20 -35.42 9.69
N GLY A 221 20.33 -35.28 10.42
CA GLY A 221 20.73 -36.20 11.45
C GLY A 221 19.66 -36.42 12.55
N ALA A 222 19.72 -37.59 13.21
CA ALA A 222 18.71 -37.99 14.20
C ALA A 222 18.56 -36.99 15.36
N GLU A 223 19.65 -36.42 15.81
CA GLU A 223 19.67 -35.41 16.89
C GLU A 223 18.92 -34.13 16.48
N LEU A 224 19.12 -33.65 15.24
CA LEU A 224 18.41 -32.48 14.71
C LEU A 224 16.91 -32.80 14.55
N LYS A 225 16.55 -34.01 14.12
CA LYS A 225 15.15 -34.45 14.03
C LYS A 225 14.46 -34.39 15.40
N GLU A 226 15.11 -34.90 16.44
CA GLU A 226 14.54 -34.89 17.79
C GLU A 226 14.29 -33.47 18.29
N HIS A 227 15.29 -32.59 18.17
CA HIS A 227 15.17 -31.22 18.64
C HIS A 227 14.14 -30.39 17.85
N CYS A 228 14.18 -30.47 16.52
CA CYS A 228 13.24 -29.74 15.67
C CYS A 228 11.80 -30.29 15.76
N GLY A 229 11.64 -31.61 15.98
CA GLY A 229 10.33 -32.20 16.24
C GLY A 229 9.68 -31.65 17.52
N LYS A 230 10.47 -31.42 18.59
CA LYS A 230 10.00 -30.75 19.82
C LYS A 230 9.54 -29.29 19.59
N LEU A 231 10.01 -28.64 18.51
CA LEU A 231 9.58 -27.32 18.08
C LEU A 231 8.41 -27.37 17.09
N GLY A 232 7.80 -28.52 16.84
CA GLY A 232 6.68 -28.68 15.93
C GLY A 232 7.05 -28.65 14.44
N MET A 233 8.32 -28.85 14.09
CA MET A 233 8.76 -28.92 12.69
C MET A 233 8.40 -30.26 12.07
N GLU A 234 7.95 -30.23 10.84
CA GLU A 234 7.67 -31.43 10.03
C GLU A 234 8.93 -31.90 9.25
N PHE A 235 8.95 -33.17 8.86
CA PHE A 235 10.04 -33.75 8.07
C PHE A 235 9.47 -34.37 6.80
N SER A 236 10.19 -34.23 5.68
CA SER A 236 9.78 -34.74 4.39
C SER A 236 10.99 -35.19 3.56
N ASP A 237 10.84 -36.30 2.85
CA ASP A 237 11.83 -36.77 1.87
C ASP A 237 11.69 -36.08 0.52
N LYS A 238 10.56 -35.39 0.29
CA LYS A 238 10.22 -34.81 -1.01
C LYS A 238 10.54 -33.31 -1.11
N GLU A 239 10.28 -32.56 -0.04
CA GLU A 239 10.35 -31.10 -0.10
C GLU A 239 10.65 -30.53 1.28
N CYS A 240 11.58 -29.58 1.34
CA CYS A 240 11.80 -28.76 2.53
C CYS A 240 11.30 -27.34 2.27
N GLY A 241 10.98 -26.61 3.32
CA GLY A 241 10.50 -25.23 3.16
C GLY A 241 9.74 -24.69 4.35
N ALA A 242 9.05 -23.60 4.12
CA ALA A 242 8.23 -22.94 5.12
C ALA A 242 6.87 -22.53 4.54
N CYS A 243 5.84 -22.61 5.36
CA CYS A 243 4.51 -22.11 5.04
C CYS A 243 4.18 -20.95 5.96
N PHE A 244 3.83 -19.81 5.37
CA PHE A 244 3.40 -18.62 6.09
C PHE A 244 1.93 -18.33 5.77
N SER A 245 1.16 -18.00 6.80
CA SER A 245 -0.11 -17.34 6.60
C SER A 245 0.10 -15.84 6.42
N CYS A 246 -0.79 -15.18 5.67
CA CYS A 246 -0.74 -13.74 5.44
C CYS A 246 -2.16 -13.15 5.33
N ASN A 247 -2.26 -11.83 5.50
CA ASN A 247 -3.54 -11.12 5.44
C ASN A 247 -4.11 -11.05 4.01
N ASP A 248 -3.21 -10.90 3.01
CA ASP A 248 -3.58 -10.85 1.60
C ASP A 248 -2.45 -11.45 0.75
N VAL A 249 -2.76 -12.57 0.06
CA VAL A 249 -1.74 -13.33 -0.69
C VAL A 249 -1.23 -12.55 -1.90
N GLN A 250 -2.12 -11.84 -2.61
CA GLN A 250 -1.72 -11.05 -3.79
C GLN A 250 -0.72 -9.95 -3.43
N ARG A 251 -0.99 -9.25 -2.33
CA ARG A 251 -0.10 -8.22 -1.79
C ARG A 251 1.21 -8.83 -1.29
N ALA A 252 1.14 -9.92 -0.52
CA ALA A 252 2.33 -10.61 -0.03
C ALA A 252 3.23 -11.10 -1.18
N VAL A 253 2.65 -11.66 -2.24
CA VAL A 253 3.38 -12.04 -3.47
C VAL A 253 4.13 -10.84 -4.04
N TRP A 254 3.44 -9.72 -4.27
CA TRP A 254 4.07 -8.52 -4.82
C TRP A 254 5.27 -8.05 -3.99
N TYR A 255 5.14 -8.02 -2.65
CA TYR A 255 6.24 -7.64 -1.75
C TYR A 255 7.38 -8.66 -1.75
N MET A 256 7.11 -9.95 -1.89
CA MET A 256 8.14 -10.99 -1.99
C MET A 256 8.90 -10.87 -3.33
N GLU A 257 8.22 -10.63 -4.44
CA GLU A 257 8.86 -10.38 -5.74
C GLU A 257 9.77 -9.14 -5.70
N GLN A 258 9.34 -8.04 -5.04
CA GLN A 258 10.19 -6.85 -4.84
C GLN A 258 11.46 -7.15 -4.02
N ARG A 259 11.46 -8.22 -3.22
CA ARG A 259 12.61 -8.73 -2.45
C ARG A 259 13.43 -9.77 -3.21
N GLY A 260 13.13 -10.01 -4.48
CA GLY A 260 13.87 -10.94 -5.36
C GLY A 260 13.45 -12.40 -5.25
N PHE A 261 12.31 -12.72 -4.65
CA PHE A 261 11.78 -14.07 -4.65
C PHE A 261 11.10 -14.38 -5.99
N GLU A 262 11.39 -15.55 -6.57
CA GLU A 262 10.76 -15.99 -7.80
C GLU A 262 9.52 -16.82 -7.51
N ILE A 263 8.37 -16.37 -8.02
CA ILE A 263 7.11 -17.10 -7.89
C ILE A 263 7.13 -18.37 -8.74
N ASP A 264 6.53 -19.43 -8.21
CA ASP A 264 6.27 -20.66 -8.97
C ASP A 264 4.86 -20.57 -9.57
N PRO A 265 4.72 -20.27 -10.87
CA PRO A 265 3.40 -20.07 -11.48
C PRO A 265 2.54 -21.33 -11.52
N THR A 266 3.13 -22.51 -11.30
CA THR A 266 2.39 -23.79 -11.27
C THR A 266 1.73 -24.08 -9.91
N ARG A 267 2.01 -23.26 -8.90
CA ARG A 267 1.54 -23.42 -7.52
C ARG A 267 0.74 -22.23 -7.03
N LEU A 268 -0.08 -21.66 -7.92
CA LEU A 268 -1.03 -20.60 -7.60
C LEU A 268 -2.42 -21.19 -7.45
N GLU A 269 -3.10 -20.89 -6.36
CA GLU A 269 -4.50 -21.27 -6.14
C GLU A 269 -5.37 -20.03 -5.99
N TYR A 270 -6.55 -20.08 -6.60
CA TYR A 270 -7.52 -18.98 -6.62
C TYR A 270 -8.86 -19.45 -6.03
N ASP A 271 -9.58 -18.55 -5.39
CA ASP A 271 -10.97 -18.81 -4.97
C ASP A 271 -11.97 -18.71 -6.14
N SER A 272 -13.24 -18.96 -5.86
CA SER A 272 -14.34 -18.85 -6.83
C SER A 272 -14.55 -17.43 -7.40
N LYS A 273 -13.95 -16.42 -6.79
CA LYS A 273 -13.97 -15.01 -7.22
C LYS A 273 -12.65 -14.59 -7.89
N HIS A 274 -11.81 -15.55 -8.29
CA HIS A 274 -10.49 -15.35 -8.90
C HIS A 274 -9.53 -14.52 -8.05
N ARG A 275 -9.63 -14.58 -6.73
CA ARG A 275 -8.66 -13.97 -5.81
C ARG A 275 -7.61 -15.00 -5.42
N LEU A 276 -6.34 -14.62 -5.45
CA LEU A 276 -5.23 -15.48 -5.09
C LEU A 276 -5.31 -15.85 -3.59
N THR A 277 -5.36 -17.14 -3.30
CA THR A 277 -5.48 -17.67 -1.94
C THR A 277 -4.23 -18.40 -1.48
N LYS A 278 -3.42 -18.92 -2.43
CA LYS A 278 -2.13 -19.52 -2.14
C LYS A 278 -1.13 -19.20 -3.24
N ALA A 279 0.12 -19.12 -2.85
CA ALA A 279 1.26 -18.96 -3.74
C ALA A 279 2.48 -19.70 -3.20
N ALA A 280 3.42 -20.03 -4.08
CA ALA A 280 4.69 -20.58 -3.67
C ALA A 280 5.86 -19.91 -4.41
N PHE A 281 7.01 -19.87 -3.75
CA PHE A 281 8.26 -19.35 -4.28
C PHE A 281 9.35 -20.39 -4.18
N LYS A 282 10.24 -20.41 -5.17
CA LYS A 282 11.44 -21.23 -5.15
C LYS A 282 12.54 -20.56 -4.33
N ALA A 283 13.15 -21.28 -3.42
CA ALA A 283 14.29 -20.85 -2.62
C ALA A 283 15.37 -21.91 -2.66
N GLY A 284 16.09 -22.02 -3.79
CA GLY A 284 17.00 -23.14 -4.07
C GLY A 284 16.25 -24.47 -4.10
N ASN A 285 16.62 -25.39 -3.19
CA ASN A 285 15.93 -26.67 -3.03
C ASN A 285 14.74 -26.63 -2.06
N ALA A 286 14.42 -25.46 -1.53
CA ALA A 286 13.29 -25.24 -0.61
C ALA A 286 12.15 -24.50 -1.28
N VAL A 287 10.96 -24.62 -0.71
CA VAL A 287 9.75 -23.91 -1.17
C VAL A 287 9.18 -23.07 -0.04
N ILE A 288 8.96 -21.81 -0.31
CA ILE A 288 8.23 -20.92 0.58
C ILE A 288 6.78 -20.83 0.10
N ARG A 289 5.83 -21.16 0.95
CA ARG A 289 4.40 -21.08 0.65
C ARG A 289 3.76 -19.91 1.38
N LEU A 290 2.84 -19.25 0.71
CA LEU A 290 1.94 -18.27 1.28
C LEU A 290 0.51 -18.79 1.20
N GLU A 291 -0.22 -18.67 2.29
CA GLU A 291 -1.64 -19.01 2.36
C GLU A 291 -2.40 -17.87 3.05
N LYS A 292 -3.64 -17.63 2.62
CA LYS A 292 -4.50 -16.65 3.29
C LYS A 292 -4.89 -17.16 4.68
N LYS A 293 -4.87 -16.26 5.69
CA LYS A 293 -5.41 -16.54 7.03
C LYS A 293 -6.90 -16.87 7.00
#